data_33df8973e434d40029327f650f6b7a16
#
_entry.id   33df8973e434d40029327f650f6b7a16
#
_cell.length_a   1.000
_cell.length_b   1.000
_cell.length_c   1.000
_cell.angle_alpha   90.00
_cell.angle_beta   90.00
_cell.angle_gamma   90.00
#
_symmetry.space_group_name_H-M   'P 1'
#
loop_
_entity.id
_entity.type
_entity.pdbx_description
1 polymer ?
#
loop_
_entity_poly.entity_id
_entity_poly.type
_entity_poly.pdbx_seq_one_letter_code
_entity_poly.pdbx_strand_id
1 'polypeptide(L)'
;MHRTSTRAISVLAAASAAVLALGACSNGGGGDAPEEGADGLTPITLQLQWFAQGQFAGYYAAVDQGFYEDRGLDVTIQEGGADIVPQTVLADGQADFAIAWVPKALASIEAGAGITNVGQIFQRSGTLQVSFADAGIEGPADLAGQNVGSWGFGNEFELFAGMGEAGLDPMTDVTLVQQAFDMSGLLSGDIDAAQAMSYNEYAQLLETENPETGELYTADDFSVIDWNEVGVAMLQDAIWANTEQLQDAEFQETTVAFLEASLEGWIYARDNPEEAAQIVVDAGSQLGSSHQLWMVNEVNALIWPSPDGVGMLDQDAWDQTVDISLTTPNQDGSTVITTDPPDTAYDMSYVEQAIANLEDQGVDVNGADYAPIEVTLNEGGQ
;
A
#
# COMPACT_ATOMS: atom_id res chain seq x y z
N MET A 1 4.29 -23.66 -64.63
CA MET A 1 3.13 -24.16 -65.40
C MET A 1 1.90 -24.00 -64.56
N HIS A 2 0.90 -23.29 -65.16
CA HIS A 2 -0.52 -23.14 -64.82
C HIS A 2 -0.86 -22.32 -63.56
N ARG A 3 -1.31 -21.13 -63.75
CA ARG A 3 -2.51 -20.41 -64.28
C ARG A 3 -3.51 -20.09 -63.15
N THR A 4 -3.50 -18.83 -62.81
CA THR A 4 -4.61 -17.83 -62.77
C THR A 4 -6.05 -18.35 -62.62
N SER A 5 -6.79 -17.78 -61.66
CA SER A 5 -8.08 -17.18 -62.00
C SER A 5 -8.54 -16.16 -60.92
N THR A 6 -8.63 -14.95 -61.42
CA THR A 6 -9.33 -13.78 -60.88
C THR A 6 -10.86 -14.04 -60.95
N ARG A 7 -11.61 -13.63 -59.90
CA ARG A 7 -13.03 -13.23 -60.07
C ARG A 7 -13.31 -12.01 -59.19
N ALA A 8 -13.47 -10.90 -59.88
CA ALA A 8 -14.11 -9.68 -59.40
C ALA A 8 -15.63 -9.85 -59.48
N ILE A 9 -16.38 -9.35 -58.51
CA ILE A 9 -17.79 -8.99 -58.66
C ILE A 9 -18.02 -7.66 -57.95
N SER A 10 -18.67 -6.80 -58.68
CA SER A 10 -18.88 -5.37 -58.55
C SER A 10 -20.02 -5.00 -57.59
N VAL A 11 -19.83 -3.87 -56.89
CA VAL A 11 -20.69 -2.67 -56.76
C VAL A 11 -22.18 -2.85 -56.53
N LEU A 12 -22.68 -2.31 -55.43
CA LEU A 12 -23.89 -1.45 -55.46
C LEU A 12 -23.78 -0.37 -54.38
N ALA A 13 -23.80 0.88 -54.85
CA ALA A 13 -23.89 2.10 -54.03
C ALA A 13 -25.38 2.37 -53.73
N ALA A 14 -25.63 2.79 -52.46
CA ALA A 14 -26.87 3.51 -52.17
C ALA A 14 -26.53 4.74 -51.33
N ALA A 15 -26.69 5.89 -51.92
CA ALA A 15 -26.62 7.20 -51.34
C ALA A 15 -27.89 7.47 -50.52
N SER A 16 -27.75 8.05 -49.33
CA SER A 16 -28.85 8.76 -48.67
C SER A 16 -28.29 9.97 -47.91
N ALA A 17 -29.01 11.05 -48.11
CA ALA A 17 -28.66 12.45 -47.99
C ALA A 17 -28.33 12.94 -46.59
N ALA A 18 -27.43 13.94 -46.56
CA ALA A 18 -27.07 14.81 -45.45
C ALA A 18 -28.22 15.76 -45.04
N VAL A 19 -28.34 16.00 -43.73
CA VAL A 19 -28.93 17.24 -43.21
C VAL A 19 -27.87 17.91 -42.32
N LEU A 20 -27.31 18.98 -42.83
CA LEU A 20 -26.48 19.92 -42.10
C LEU A 20 -27.40 20.83 -41.26
N ALA A 21 -27.22 20.80 -39.95
CA ALA A 21 -27.65 21.87 -39.06
C ALA A 21 -26.43 22.58 -38.53
N LEU A 22 -26.19 23.79 -39.03
CA LEU A 22 -25.23 24.74 -38.47
C LEU A 22 -25.85 25.35 -37.18
N GLY A 23 -25.25 25.12 -36.05
CA GLY A 23 -25.52 25.79 -34.78
C GLY A 23 -24.25 26.49 -34.28
N ALA A 24 -24.35 27.77 -34.02
CA ALA A 24 -23.29 28.74 -33.86
C ALA A 24 -22.38 28.55 -32.64
N CYS A 25 -21.13 28.95 -32.83
CA CYS A 25 -20.12 29.16 -31.78
C CYS A 25 -20.66 30.08 -30.65
N SER A 26 -20.52 29.60 -29.42
CA SER A 26 -20.46 30.43 -28.24
C SER A 26 -19.17 30.07 -27.50
N ASN A 27 -18.23 31.01 -27.45
CA ASN A 27 -17.00 30.96 -26.72
C ASN A 27 -17.34 31.29 -25.27
N GLY A 28 -17.12 30.34 -24.37
CA GLY A 28 -17.24 30.53 -22.93
C GLY A 28 -16.34 29.46 -22.28
N GLY A 29 -15.22 29.91 -21.68
CA GLY A 29 -14.38 29.06 -20.86
C GLY A 29 -15.19 28.60 -19.64
N GLY A 30 -15.43 27.31 -19.57
CA GLY A 30 -15.91 26.62 -18.39
C GLY A 30 -14.92 25.49 -18.16
N GLY A 31 -14.40 25.39 -16.95
CA GLY A 31 -13.73 24.18 -16.52
C GLY A 31 -14.71 23.01 -16.72
N ASP A 32 -14.21 21.90 -17.22
CA ASP A 32 -15.00 20.68 -17.33
C ASP A 32 -15.38 20.27 -15.90
N ALA A 33 -16.68 20.27 -15.59
CA ALA A 33 -17.18 19.63 -14.39
C ALA A 33 -16.87 18.12 -14.52
N PRO A 34 -16.57 17.44 -13.41
CA PRO A 34 -16.40 15.98 -13.43
C PRO A 34 -17.60 15.31 -14.12
N GLU A 35 -17.34 14.30 -14.95
CA GLU A 35 -18.42 13.52 -15.56
C GLU A 35 -19.17 12.79 -14.43
N GLU A 36 -20.40 13.21 -14.11
CA GLU A 36 -21.26 12.44 -13.22
C GLU A 36 -21.45 11.03 -13.80
N GLY A 37 -21.17 9.99 -13.01
CA GLY A 37 -21.48 8.61 -13.36
C GLY A 37 -22.97 8.41 -13.66
N ALA A 38 -23.32 7.24 -14.23
CA ALA A 38 -24.69 6.95 -14.67
C ALA A 38 -25.76 7.07 -13.57
N ASP A 39 -25.33 7.00 -12.29
CA ASP A 39 -26.20 7.06 -11.09
C ASP A 39 -26.06 8.37 -10.30
N GLY A 40 -25.35 9.38 -10.84
CA GLY A 40 -25.13 10.67 -10.18
C GLY A 40 -24.04 10.67 -9.10
N LEU A 41 -23.22 9.62 -9.06
CA LEU A 41 -22.04 9.52 -8.20
C LEU A 41 -20.80 10.09 -8.89
N THR A 42 -19.86 10.62 -8.12
CA THR A 42 -18.56 11.08 -8.63
C THR A 42 -17.63 9.88 -8.79
N PRO A 43 -17.14 9.58 -10.01
CA PRO A 43 -16.21 8.48 -10.22
C PRO A 43 -14.84 8.82 -9.62
N ILE A 44 -14.29 7.90 -8.84
CA ILE A 44 -12.99 8.01 -8.18
C ILE A 44 -12.17 6.77 -8.46
N THR A 45 -10.91 6.95 -8.78
CA THR A 45 -9.93 5.88 -8.94
C THR A 45 -8.94 5.88 -7.78
N LEU A 46 -8.87 4.76 -7.05
CA LEU A 46 -7.85 4.49 -6.04
C LEU A 46 -6.81 3.52 -6.62
N GLN A 47 -5.57 3.95 -6.76
CA GLN A 47 -4.44 3.11 -7.17
C GLN A 47 -3.77 2.49 -5.95
N LEU A 48 -3.81 1.16 -5.83
CA LEU A 48 -3.04 0.43 -4.81
C LEU A 48 -1.57 0.28 -5.23
N GLN A 49 -0.71 0.04 -4.26
CA GLN A 49 0.70 -0.27 -4.53
C GLN A 49 0.96 -1.75 -4.82
N TRP A 50 0.02 -2.64 -4.46
CA TRP A 50 0.14 -4.08 -4.62
C TRP A 50 -1.18 -4.71 -5.08
N PHE A 51 -1.19 -6.04 -5.21
CA PHE A 51 -2.38 -6.82 -5.56
C PHE A 51 -3.44 -6.79 -4.47
N ALA A 52 -4.66 -7.24 -4.80
CA ALA A 52 -5.75 -7.39 -3.84
C ALA A 52 -5.35 -8.34 -2.71
N GLN A 53 -5.29 -7.82 -1.49
CA GLN A 53 -4.93 -8.57 -0.28
C GLN A 53 -5.35 -7.82 0.98
N GLY A 54 -5.33 -8.50 2.15
CA GLY A 54 -5.75 -7.95 3.44
C GLY A 54 -5.05 -6.65 3.85
N GLN A 55 -3.87 -6.35 3.27
CA GLN A 55 -3.20 -5.06 3.40
C GLN A 55 -4.11 -3.86 3.04
N PHE A 56 -5.10 -4.06 2.19
CA PHE A 56 -6.01 -3.03 1.70
C PHE A 56 -7.45 -3.26 2.13
N ALA A 57 -7.67 -4.11 3.14
CA ALA A 57 -8.99 -4.58 3.54
C ALA A 57 -9.98 -3.44 3.82
N GLY A 58 -9.53 -2.32 4.42
CA GLY A 58 -10.39 -1.18 4.71
C GLY A 58 -11.00 -0.55 3.45
N TYR A 59 -10.24 -0.45 2.37
CA TYR A 59 -10.76 0.12 1.11
C TYR A 59 -11.74 -0.82 0.42
N TYR A 60 -11.47 -2.12 0.41
CA TYR A 60 -12.39 -3.13 -0.10
C TYR A 60 -13.68 -3.21 0.73
N ALA A 61 -13.55 -3.12 2.05
CA ALA A 61 -14.71 -3.05 2.95
C ALA A 61 -15.54 -1.78 2.70
N ALA A 62 -14.91 -0.63 2.46
CA ALA A 62 -15.62 0.61 2.16
C ALA A 62 -16.42 0.53 0.84
N VAL A 63 -15.90 -0.18 -0.18
CA VAL A 63 -16.65 -0.46 -1.41
C VAL A 63 -17.80 -1.42 -1.15
N ASP A 64 -17.53 -2.58 -0.50
CA ASP A 64 -18.53 -3.64 -0.28
C ASP A 64 -19.69 -3.18 0.59
N GLN A 65 -19.40 -2.40 1.64
CA GLN A 65 -20.40 -1.88 2.58
C GLN A 65 -21.11 -0.62 2.06
N GLY A 66 -20.70 -0.06 0.90
CA GLY A 66 -21.33 1.11 0.29
C GLY A 66 -20.95 2.43 0.95
N PHE A 67 -19.90 2.50 1.78
CA PHE A 67 -19.52 3.73 2.49
C PHE A 67 -19.10 4.86 1.55
N TYR A 68 -18.51 4.52 0.39
CA TYR A 68 -18.22 5.50 -0.66
C TYR A 68 -19.49 5.99 -1.37
N GLU A 69 -20.41 5.08 -1.71
CA GLU A 69 -21.69 5.43 -2.37
C GLU A 69 -22.55 6.33 -1.46
N ASP A 70 -22.60 6.08 -0.16
CA ASP A 70 -23.30 6.90 0.83
C ASP A 70 -22.78 8.35 0.89
N ARG A 71 -21.54 8.58 0.39
CA ARG A 71 -20.90 9.90 0.28
C ARG A 71 -20.86 10.45 -1.15
N GLY A 72 -21.61 9.81 -2.05
CA GLY A 72 -21.72 10.25 -3.43
C GLY A 72 -20.54 9.90 -4.33
N LEU A 73 -19.72 8.90 -3.94
CA LEU A 73 -18.54 8.48 -4.68
C LEU A 73 -18.73 7.07 -5.29
N ASP A 74 -18.30 6.90 -6.54
CA ASP A 74 -18.19 5.60 -7.22
C ASP A 74 -16.70 5.24 -7.31
N VAL A 75 -16.21 4.49 -6.31
CA VAL A 75 -14.78 4.20 -6.18
C VAL A 75 -14.40 2.92 -6.89
N THR A 76 -13.51 3.04 -7.87
CA THR A 76 -12.84 1.91 -8.52
C THR A 76 -11.46 1.70 -7.94
N ILE A 77 -11.20 0.52 -7.36
CA ILE A 77 -9.88 0.12 -6.88
C ILE A 77 -9.08 -0.48 -8.03
N GLN A 78 -7.92 0.11 -8.34
CA GLN A 78 -6.93 -0.43 -9.29
C GLN A 78 -5.81 -1.12 -8.52
N GLU A 79 -5.59 -2.40 -8.81
CA GLU A 79 -4.49 -3.14 -8.21
C GLU A 79 -3.14 -2.61 -8.69
N GLY A 80 -2.14 -2.71 -7.82
CA GLY A 80 -0.75 -2.44 -8.13
C GLY A 80 0.03 -3.70 -8.50
N GLY A 81 1.30 -3.71 -8.15
CA GLY A 81 2.22 -4.82 -8.38
C GLY A 81 3.65 -4.32 -8.59
N ALA A 82 4.60 -5.25 -8.76
CA ALA A 82 6.03 -4.93 -8.82
C ALA A 82 6.41 -3.93 -9.94
N ASP A 83 5.64 -3.89 -11.03
CA ASP A 83 5.89 -3.03 -12.19
C ASP A 83 5.09 -1.71 -12.15
N ILE A 84 4.25 -1.48 -11.12
CA ILE A 84 3.43 -0.29 -10.97
C ILE A 84 4.04 0.63 -9.91
N VAL A 85 4.23 1.90 -10.26
CA VAL A 85 4.65 2.96 -9.32
C VAL A 85 3.44 3.87 -9.06
N PRO A 86 2.70 3.65 -7.98
CA PRO A 86 1.43 4.35 -7.73
C PRO A 86 1.60 5.88 -7.64
N GLN A 87 2.73 6.36 -7.13
CA GLN A 87 3.06 7.78 -7.08
C GLN A 87 3.12 8.42 -8.48
N THR A 88 3.61 7.67 -9.48
CA THR A 88 3.65 8.14 -10.86
C THR A 88 2.26 8.13 -11.48
N VAL A 89 1.48 7.06 -11.25
CA VAL A 89 0.08 6.96 -11.72
C VAL A 89 -0.73 8.15 -11.21
N LEU A 90 -0.58 8.48 -9.92
CA LEU A 90 -1.24 9.62 -9.28
C LEU A 90 -0.74 10.97 -9.85
N ALA A 91 0.56 11.18 -9.92
CA ALA A 91 1.14 12.43 -10.41
C ALA A 91 0.77 12.72 -11.88
N ASP A 92 0.62 11.67 -12.70
CA ASP A 92 0.19 11.77 -14.10
C ASP A 92 -1.33 11.94 -14.26
N GLY A 93 -2.10 11.99 -13.16
CA GLY A 93 -3.55 12.16 -13.16
C GLY A 93 -4.32 10.95 -13.71
N GLN A 94 -3.75 9.75 -13.59
CA GLN A 94 -4.39 8.49 -14.00
C GLN A 94 -5.17 7.83 -12.85
N ALA A 95 -5.03 8.36 -11.63
CA ALA A 95 -5.81 8.04 -10.45
C ALA A 95 -6.04 9.31 -9.65
N ASP A 96 -7.08 9.33 -8.82
CA ASP A 96 -7.43 10.44 -7.94
C ASP A 96 -6.71 10.34 -6.60
N PHE A 97 -6.57 9.11 -6.12
CA PHE A 97 -5.81 8.77 -4.90
C PHE A 97 -4.89 7.56 -5.16
N ALA A 98 -3.83 7.47 -4.37
CA ALA A 98 -2.94 6.33 -4.42
C ALA A 98 -2.47 5.91 -3.03
N ILE A 99 -2.20 4.60 -2.85
CA ILE A 99 -1.54 4.08 -1.66
C ILE A 99 -0.07 3.89 -1.96
N ALA A 100 0.78 4.47 -1.11
CA ALA A 100 2.23 4.31 -1.23
C ALA A 100 2.91 4.50 0.12
N TRP A 101 4.07 3.85 0.29
CA TRP A 101 4.94 4.06 1.43
C TRP A 101 5.57 5.44 1.39
N VAL A 102 5.68 6.07 2.57
CA VAL A 102 6.21 7.43 2.70
C VAL A 102 7.59 7.60 2.06
N PRO A 103 8.63 6.77 2.32
CA PRO A 103 9.93 6.98 1.71
C PRO A 103 9.89 6.91 0.17
N LYS A 104 9.09 6.02 -0.42
CA LYS A 104 8.94 5.92 -1.88
C LYS A 104 8.24 7.16 -2.47
N ALA A 105 7.27 7.70 -1.74
CA ALA A 105 6.60 8.94 -2.13
C ALA A 105 7.53 10.15 -2.00
N LEU A 106 8.34 10.22 -0.94
CA LEU A 106 9.34 11.28 -0.76
C LEU A 106 10.37 11.29 -1.91
N ALA A 107 10.86 10.11 -2.32
CA ALA A 107 11.74 10.00 -3.49
C ALA A 107 11.07 10.52 -4.78
N SER A 108 9.78 10.23 -4.96
CA SER A 108 9.01 10.72 -6.11
C SER A 108 8.78 12.23 -6.04
N ILE A 109 8.52 12.78 -4.85
CA ILE A 109 8.37 14.23 -4.62
C ILE A 109 9.70 14.95 -4.94
N GLU A 110 10.84 14.45 -4.47
CA GLU A 110 12.15 15.03 -4.81
C GLU A 110 12.43 14.96 -6.32
N ALA A 111 11.93 13.92 -7.00
CA ALA A 111 11.99 13.80 -8.46
C ALA A 111 10.99 14.70 -9.19
N GLY A 112 10.11 15.43 -8.48
CA GLY A 112 9.19 16.42 -9.02
C GLY A 112 7.73 15.96 -9.10
N ALA A 113 7.35 14.85 -8.50
CA ALA A 113 5.94 14.44 -8.41
C ALA A 113 5.17 15.38 -7.48
N GLY A 114 4.08 15.96 -7.99
CA GLY A 114 3.19 16.82 -7.22
C GLY A 114 2.13 15.98 -6.47
N ILE A 115 2.54 15.34 -5.37
CA ILE A 115 1.66 14.51 -4.54
C ILE A 115 1.77 14.92 -3.08
N THR A 116 0.67 14.78 -2.32
CA THR A 116 0.53 15.17 -0.92
C THR A 116 -0.07 14.02 -0.13
N ASN A 117 0.54 13.64 1.01
CA ASN A 117 -0.07 12.70 1.96
C ASN A 117 -1.26 13.39 2.65
N VAL A 118 -2.45 12.83 2.47
CA VAL A 118 -3.70 13.35 3.04
C VAL A 118 -4.27 12.46 4.15
N GLY A 119 -3.61 11.30 4.42
CA GLY A 119 -3.99 10.40 5.51
C GLY A 119 -2.98 9.28 5.71
N GLN A 120 -2.39 9.18 6.88
CA GLN A 120 -1.39 8.15 7.25
C GLN A 120 -2.08 6.97 7.90
N ILE A 121 -2.30 5.89 7.13
CA ILE A 121 -3.07 4.74 7.61
C ILE A 121 -2.23 3.86 8.53
N PHE A 122 -1.07 3.37 8.07
CA PHE A 122 -0.20 2.58 8.94
C PHE A 122 0.58 3.50 9.88
N GLN A 123 0.40 3.28 11.17
CA GLN A 123 1.06 4.02 12.25
C GLN A 123 2.40 3.40 12.65
N ARG A 124 2.67 2.17 12.19
CA ARG A 124 3.85 1.35 12.49
C ARG A 124 4.34 0.68 11.22
N SER A 125 5.60 0.28 11.20
CA SER A 125 6.15 -0.54 10.12
C SER A 125 5.75 -2.01 10.29
N GLY A 126 5.35 -2.64 9.21
CA GLY A 126 5.16 -4.09 9.14
C GLY A 126 6.41 -4.85 8.69
N THR A 127 7.52 -4.15 8.42
CA THR A 127 8.75 -4.79 7.92
C THR A 127 9.51 -5.47 9.05
N LEU A 128 9.92 -6.70 8.79
CA LEU A 128 10.68 -7.56 9.68
C LEU A 128 11.93 -8.08 8.96
N GLN A 129 12.92 -8.55 9.74
CA GLN A 129 13.97 -9.44 9.25
C GLN A 129 13.86 -10.75 10.01
N VAL A 130 13.63 -11.86 9.29
CA VAL A 130 13.30 -13.18 9.88
C VAL A 130 14.40 -14.18 9.58
N SER A 131 14.80 -14.95 10.59
CA SER A 131 15.76 -16.05 10.48
C SER A 131 15.21 -17.29 11.20
N PHE A 132 15.80 -18.47 10.95
CA PHE A 132 15.54 -19.61 11.82
C PHE A 132 16.10 -19.36 13.23
N ALA A 133 15.38 -19.80 14.26
CA ALA A 133 15.76 -19.56 15.65
C ALA A 133 17.13 -20.16 16.02
N ASP A 134 17.50 -21.29 15.42
CA ASP A 134 18.79 -21.95 15.65
C ASP A 134 19.98 -21.27 14.94
N ALA A 135 19.72 -20.30 14.04
CA ALA A 135 20.76 -19.48 13.43
C ALA A 135 21.40 -18.48 14.43
N GLY A 136 20.70 -18.17 15.54
CA GLY A 136 21.21 -17.30 16.59
C GLY A 136 21.28 -15.83 16.17
N ILE A 137 20.43 -15.39 15.25
CA ILE A 137 20.27 -14.00 14.80
C ILE A 137 19.11 -13.40 15.60
N GLU A 138 19.43 -12.65 16.66
CA GLU A 138 18.43 -12.05 17.56
C GLU A 138 18.32 -10.52 17.39
N GLY A 139 19.29 -9.91 16.71
CA GLY A 139 19.30 -8.46 16.50
C GLY A 139 20.17 -8.04 15.32
N PRO A 140 20.17 -6.75 14.94
CA PRO A 140 20.89 -6.27 13.75
C PRO A 140 22.39 -6.56 13.79
N ALA A 141 23.03 -6.60 14.96
CA ALA A 141 24.46 -6.89 15.10
C ALA A 141 24.82 -8.34 14.68
N ASP A 142 23.89 -9.28 14.81
CA ASP A 142 24.10 -10.68 14.49
C ASP A 142 24.04 -10.96 12.97
N LEU A 143 23.63 -9.98 12.18
CA LEU A 143 23.65 -10.05 10.72
C LEU A 143 25.06 -10.06 10.15
N ALA A 144 26.09 -9.72 10.94
CA ALA A 144 27.49 -9.70 10.50
C ALA A 144 27.95 -11.04 9.91
N GLY A 145 28.39 -11.03 8.64
CA GLY A 145 28.86 -12.20 7.92
C GLY A 145 27.78 -13.09 7.33
N GLN A 146 26.49 -12.75 7.51
CA GLN A 146 25.36 -13.54 7.03
C GLN A 146 24.97 -13.20 5.58
N ASN A 147 24.21 -14.09 4.95
CA ASN A 147 23.50 -13.83 3.70
C ASN A 147 22.15 -13.18 4.06
N VAL A 148 22.06 -11.87 3.85
CA VAL A 148 20.88 -11.10 4.26
C VAL A 148 20.02 -10.80 3.04
N GLY A 149 18.79 -11.28 3.06
CA GLY A 149 17.80 -11.03 2.02
C GLY A 149 17.22 -9.62 2.10
N SER A 150 17.07 -9.00 0.95
CA SER A 150 16.31 -7.77 0.79
C SER A 150 15.63 -7.75 -0.56
N TRP A 151 14.41 -7.20 -0.62
CA TRP A 151 13.72 -6.97 -1.90
C TRP A 151 14.39 -5.86 -2.71
N GLY A 152 15.17 -4.98 -2.08
CA GLY A 152 15.73 -3.80 -2.75
C GLY A 152 14.66 -2.80 -3.20
N PHE A 153 14.99 -1.94 -4.17
CA PHE A 153 14.05 -1.00 -4.80
C PHE A 153 13.32 -0.08 -3.82
N GLY A 154 14.00 0.35 -2.75
CA GLY A 154 13.47 1.24 -1.73
C GLY A 154 12.76 0.52 -0.57
N ASN A 155 12.92 -0.80 -0.42
CA ASN A 155 12.44 -1.55 0.73
C ASN A 155 13.56 -1.86 1.75
N GLU A 156 14.81 -1.50 1.46
CA GLU A 156 15.99 -1.86 2.23
C GLU A 156 16.37 -0.90 3.35
N PHE A 157 15.75 0.28 3.43
CA PHE A 157 16.26 1.38 4.26
C PHE A 157 16.16 1.13 5.76
N GLU A 158 15.10 0.48 6.26
CA GLU A 158 15.00 0.08 7.67
C GLU A 158 16.10 -0.94 8.05
N LEU A 159 16.32 -1.94 7.18
CA LEU A 159 17.41 -2.91 7.33
C LEU A 159 18.76 -2.20 7.41
N PHE A 160 19.04 -1.28 6.49
CA PHE A 160 20.33 -0.58 6.43
C PHE A 160 20.52 0.39 7.60
N ALA A 161 19.45 1.08 8.01
CA ALA A 161 19.46 1.93 9.19
C ALA A 161 19.75 1.10 10.46
N GLY A 162 19.05 -0.02 10.66
CA GLY A 162 19.26 -0.91 11.81
C GLY A 162 20.66 -1.53 11.84
N MET A 163 21.21 -1.89 10.68
CA MET A 163 22.61 -2.34 10.58
C MET A 163 23.57 -1.20 10.93
N GLY A 164 23.32 0.01 10.45
CA GLY A 164 24.11 1.20 10.76
C GLY A 164 24.13 1.52 12.26
N GLU A 165 22.98 1.45 12.96
CA GLU A 165 22.88 1.60 14.41
C GLU A 165 23.69 0.52 15.15
N ALA A 166 23.75 -0.70 14.60
CA ALA A 166 24.58 -1.79 15.14
C ALA A 166 26.08 -1.66 14.79
N GLY A 167 26.45 -0.64 14.01
CA GLY A 167 27.83 -0.40 13.57
C GLY A 167 28.28 -1.29 12.42
N LEU A 168 27.34 -1.85 11.66
CA LEU A 168 27.59 -2.65 10.47
C LEU A 168 27.47 -1.80 9.20
N ASP A 169 28.33 -2.06 8.23
CA ASP A 169 28.22 -1.54 6.86
C ASP A 169 27.50 -2.57 5.99
N PRO A 170 26.28 -2.30 5.47
CA PRO A 170 25.54 -3.22 4.63
C PRO A 170 26.32 -3.70 3.39
N MET A 171 27.34 -2.96 2.96
CA MET A 171 28.11 -3.25 1.76
C MET A 171 29.30 -4.19 1.99
N THR A 172 29.79 -4.27 3.25
CA THR A 172 31.04 -4.98 3.57
C THR A 172 30.90 -6.03 4.63
N ASP A 173 29.94 -5.88 5.55
CA ASP A 173 29.81 -6.73 6.71
C ASP A 173 28.79 -7.86 6.55
N VAL A 174 27.98 -7.82 5.48
CA VAL A 174 27.01 -8.87 5.09
C VAL A 174 27.14 -9.22 3.62
N THR A 175 26.53 -10.32 3.21
CA THR A 175 26.25 -10.61 1.79
C THR A 175 24.79 -10.28 1.51
N LEU A 176 24.53 -9.15 0.85
CA LEU A 176 23.17 -8.83 0.43
C LEU A 176 22.71 -9.73 -0.71
N VAL A 177 21.58 -10.39 -0.53
CA VAL A 177 20.96 -11.30 -1.50
C VAL A 177 19.65 -10.69 -1.98
N GLN A 178 19.50 -10.57 -3.30
CA GLN A 178 18.22 -10.15 -3.88
C GLN A 178 17.16 -11.20 -3.58
N GLN A 179 16.18 -10.84 -2.79
CA GLN A 179 15.09 -11.73 -2.36
C GLN A 179 13.91 -11.65 -3.34
N ALA A 180 13.25 -12.80 -3.58
CA ALA A 180 11.94 -12.84 -4.20
C ALA A 180 10.85 -12.39 -3.20
N PHE A 181 9.63 -12.15 -3.69
CA PHE A 181 8.49 -11.81 -2.82
C PHE A 181 7.85 -13.08 -2.22
N ASP A 182 8.71 -13.94 -1.68
CA ASP A 182 8.35 -15.16 -0.96
C ASP A 182 9.48 -15.57 0.00
N MET A 183 9.26 -16.61 0.78
CA MET A 183 10.22 -17.08 1.77
C MET A 183 11.07 -18.29 1.31
N SER A 184 11.04 -18.61 0.03
CA SER A 184 11.78 -19.76 -0.53
C SER A 184 13.29 -19.68 -0.29
N GLY A 185 13.87 -18.47 -0.34
CA GLY A 185 15.29 -18.23 -0.08
C GLY A 185 15.72 -18.58 1.35
N LEU A 186 14.90 -18.24 2.36
CA LEU A 186 15.13 -18.61 3.75
C LEU A 186 14.93 -20.13 3.94
N LEU A 187 13.83 -20.67 3.44
CA LEU A 187 13.48 -22.09 3.58
C LEU A 187 14.50 -23.02 2.89
N SER A 188 15.16 -22.57 1.81
CA SER A 188 16.22 -23.33 1.14
C SER A 188 17.60 -23.17 1.79
N GLY A 189 17.78 -22.19 2.67
CA GLY A 189 19.06 -21.84 3.28
C GLY A 189 20.00 -21.04 2.36
N ASP A 190 19.48 -20.42 1.31
CA ASP A 190 20.24 -19.49 0.47
C ASP A 190 20.33 -18.08 1.13
N ILE A 191 19.41 -17.78 2.03
CA ILE A 191 19.32 -16.58 2.84
C ILE A 191 19.30 -16.99 4.31
N ASP A 192 20.14 -16.37 5.15
CA ASP A 192 20.21 -16.63 6.58
C ASP A 192 19.20 -15.78 7.38
N ALA A 193 18.93 -14.56 6.90
CA ALA A 193 17.91 -13.68 7.44
C ALA A 193 17.17 -12.99 6.29
N ALA A 194 15.87 -13.22 6.15
CA ALA A 194 15.03 -12.77 5.05
C ALA A 194 14.15 -11.59 5.46
N GLN A 195 13.97 -10.62 4.56
CA GLN A 195 13.00 -9.55 4.74
C GLN A 195 11.58 -10.11 4.61
N ALA A 196 10.67 -9.68 5.48
CA ALA A 196 9.28 -10.11 5.50
C ALA A 196 8.36 -8.98 5.97
N MET A 197 7.14 -8.96 5.44
CA MET A 197 6.07 -8.21 6.10
C MET A 197 5.43 -9.11 7.17
N SER A 198 5.16 -8.55 8.36
CA SER A 198 4.50 -9.26 9.45
C SER A 198 3.16 -9.87 9.00
N TYR A 199 2.47 -9.17 8.13
CA TYR A 199 1.17 -9.56 7.63
C TYR A 199 1.20 -10.49 6.40
N ASN A 200 2.32 -10.64 5.69
CA ASN A 200 2.38 -11.44 4.44
C ASN A 200 3.46 -12.54 4.50
N GLU A 201 4.72 -12.20 4.24
CA GLU A 201 5.78 -13.21 4.11
C GLU A 201 6.02 -13.98 5.40
N TYR A 202 5.80 -13.36 6.57
CA TYR A 202 5.91 -14.08 7.84
C TYR A 202 4.83 -15.18 7.96
N ALA A 203 3.60 -14.90 7.49
CA ALA A 203 2.56 -15.92 7.43
C ALA A 203 2.94 -17.09 6.51
N GLN A 204 3.59 -16.83 5.37
CA GLN A 204 4.03 -17.88 4.45
C GLN A 204 4.98 -18.89 5.12
N LEU A 205 5.79 -18.47 6.10
CA LEU A 205 6.60 -19.36 6.91
C LEU A 205 5.72 -20.25 7.78
N LEU A 206 4.77 -19.66 8.49
CA LEU A 206 3.87 -20.36 9.41
C LEU A 206 2.83 -21.26 8.70
N GLU A 207 2.66 -21.11 7.40
CA GLU A 207 1.80 -21.93 6.52
C GLU A 207 2.57 -23.08 5.85
N THR A 208 3.87 -23.12 6.06
CA THR A 208 4.75 -24.13 5.45
C THR A 208 4.95 -25.31 6.38
N GLU A 209 4.86 -26.55 5.83
CA GLU A 209 5.17 -27.76 6.57
C GLU A 209 6.68 -27.84 6.88
N ASN A 210 7.01 -28.03 8.15
CA ASN A 210 8.37 -28.32 8.57
C ASN A 210 8.73 -29.78 8.18
N PRO A 211 9.70 -29.98 7.28
CA PRO A 211 10.03 -31.30 6.75
C PRO A 211 10.58 -32.28 7.80
N GLU A 212 11.00 -31.79 8.96
CA GLU A 212 11.52 -32.63 10.04
C GLU A 212 10.40 -33.21 10.92
N THR A 213 9.32 -32.44 11.12
CA THR A 213 8.22 -32.83 12.02
C THR A 213 6.99 -33.31 11.26
N GLY A 214 6.75 -32.83 10.05
CA GLY A 214 5.54 -33.05 9.27
C GLY A 214 4.34 -32.22 9.78
N GLU A 215 4.60 -31.20 10.60
CA GLU A 215 3.63 -30.22 11.06
C GLU A 215 4.02 -28.84 10.52
N LEU A 216 3.13 -27.84 10.56
CA LEU A 216 3.46 -26.48 10.16
C LEU A 216 4.56 -25.90 11.08
N TYR A 217 5.38 -25.02 10.53
CA TYR A 217 6.27 -24.19 11.36
C TYR A 217 5.44 -23.33 12.32
N THR A 218 6.06 -23.02 13.44
CA THR A 218 5.50 -22.16 14.48
C THR A 218 6.37 -20.93 14.68
N ALA A 219 5.89 -19.92 15.38
CA ALA A 219 6.67 -18.74 15.72
C ALA A 219 7.96 -19.09 16.50
N ASP A 220 7.96 -20.17 17.28
CA ASP A 220 9.13 -20.63 18.05
C ASP A 220 10.27 -21.17 17.15
N ASP A 221 9.98 -21.47 15.88
CA ASP A 221 10.99 -21.93 14.91
C ASP A 221 11.79 -20.77 14.32
N PHE A 222 11.37 -19.51 14.55
CA PHE A 222 11.97 -18.32 13.95
C PHE A 222 12.40 -17.29 14.99
N SER A 223 13.44 -16.54 14.66
CA SER A 223 13.81 -15.28 15.30
C SER A 223 13.39 -14.12 14.40
N VAL A 224 12.88 -13.05 15.01
CA VAL A 224 12.37 -11.88 14.29
C VAL A 224 13.09 -10.63 14.80
N ILE A 225 13.63 -9.84 13.89
CA ILE A 225 14.06 -8.47 14.16
C ILE A 225 12.92 -7.55 13.69
N ASP A 226 12.27 -6.87 14.63
CA ASP A 226 11.24 -5.88 14.38
C ASP A 226 11.87 -4.48 14.36
N TRP A 227 11.76 -3.77 13.25
CA TRP A 227 12.38 -2.45 13.09
C TRP A 227 11.70 -1.38 13.94
N ASN A 228 10.46 -1.59 14.41
CA ASN A 228 9.84 -0.72 15.42
C ASN A 228 10.56 -0.85 16.77
N GLU A 229 10.91 -2.07 17.19
CA GLU A 229 11.64 -2.32 18.44
C GLU A 229 13.09 -1.85 18.36
N VAL A 230 13.72 -1.96 17.18
CA VAL A 230 15.07 -1.42 16.93
C VAL A 230 15.09 0.12 16.96
N GLY A 231 13.95 0.75 16.63
CA GLY A 231 13.81 2.22 16.62
C GLY A 231 14.18 2.86 15.28
N VAL A 232 14.12 2.10 14.19
CA VAL A 232 14.41 2.55 12.81
C VAL A 232 13.25 2.33 11.86
N ALA A 233 12.05 2.10 12.38
CA ALA A 233 10.85 1.94 11.58
C ALA A 233 10.56 3.20 10.75
N MET A 234 10.07 3.00 9.53
CA MET A 234 9.65 4.07 8.64
C MET A 234 8.14 3.98 8.39
N LEU A 235 7.48 5.11 8.17
CA LEU A 235 6.07 5.16 7.83
C LEU A 235 5.79 4.49 6.48
N GLN A 236 4.77 3.65 6.46
CA GLN A 236 4.40 2.85 5.30
C GLN A 236 3.10 3.37 4.65
N ASP A 237 2.08 2.53 4.49
CA ASP A 237 0.89 2.84 3.72
C ASP A 237 0.20 4.13 4.16
N ALA A 238 0.18 5.08 3.23
CA ALA A 238 -0.51 6.36 3.34
C ALA A 238 -1.37 6.61 2.11
N ILE A 239 -2.41 7.43 2.26
CA ILE A 239 -3.26 7.91 1.17
C ILE A 239 -2.64 9.19 0.62
N TRP A 240 -2.37 9.19 -0.66
CA TRP A 240 -1.79 10.31 -1.41
C TRP A 240 -2.79 10.87 -2.39
N ALA A 241 -2.83 12.20 -2.51
CA ALA A 241 -3.63 12.93 -3.50
C ALA A 241 -2.73 13.82 -4.37
N ASN A 242 -3.21 14.23 -5.55
CA ASN A 242 -2.46 15.14 -6.41
C ASN A 242 -2.50 16.56 -5.84
N THR A 243 -1.31 17.16 -5.61
CA THR A 243 -1.15 18.48 -4.97
C THR A 243 -1.84 19.61 -5.75
N GLU A 244 -1.88 19.53 -7.09
CA GLU A 244 -2.54 20.54 -7.93
C GLU A 244 -4.07 20.44 -7.81
N GLN A 245 -4.61 19.21 -7.84
CA GLN A 245 -6.05 18.99 -7.66
C GLN A 245 -6.56 19.45 -6.29
N LEU A 246 -5.74 19.34 -5.24
CA LEU A 246 -6.06 19.86 -3.90
C LEU A 246 -6.21 21.40 -3.84
N GLN A 247 -5.92 22.13 -4.92
CA GLN A 247 -6.24 23.56 -5.01
C GLN A 247 -7.69 23.83 -5.45
N ASP A 248 -8.40 22.83 -5.96
CA ASP A 248 -9.80 22.91 -6.35
C ASP A 248 -10.71 22.59 -5.15
N ALA A 249 -11.69 23.48 -4.88
CA ALA A 249 -12.57 23.35 -3.72
C ALA A 249 -13.49 22.11 -3.80
N GLU A 250 -13.89 21.68 -4.99
CA GLU A 250 -14.73 20.50 -5.19
C GLU A 250 -13.91 19.23 -4.92
N PHE A 251 -12.64 19.19 -5.36
CA PHE A 251 -11.75 18.08 -5.06
C PHE A 251 -11.38 18.01 -3.57
N GLN A 252 -11.27 19.15 -2.87
CA GLN A 252 -11.09 19.17 -1.41
C GLN A 252 -12.28 18.52 -0.69
N GLU A 253 -13.53 18.84 -1.08
CA GLU A 253 -14.73 18.21 -0.52
C GLU A 253 -14.76 16.70 -0.84
N THR A 254 -14.40 16.32 -2.06
CA THR A 254 -14.24 14.92 -2.48
C THR A 254 -13.19 14.19 -1.67
N THR A 255 -12.05 14.84 -1.38
CA THR A 255 -10.97 14.26 -0.57
C THR A 255 -11.45 13.95 0.85
N VAL A 256 -12.17 14.88 1.50
CA VAL A 256 -12.75 14.63 2.83
C VAL A 256 -13.75 13.48 2.79
N ALA A 257 -14.66 13.44 1.81
CA ALA A 257 -15.64 12.38 1.66
C ALA A 257 -14.98 10.99 1.41
N PHE A 258 -13.93 10.96 0.58
CA PHE A 258 -13.16 9.75 0.31
C PHE A 258 -12.43 9.25 1.56
N LEU A 259 -11.78 10.15 2.30
CA LEU A 259 -11.11 9.80 3.56
C LEU A 259 -12.10 9.30 4.60
N GLU A 260 -13.22 9.99 4.81
CA GLU A 260 -14.26 9.60 5.76
C GLU A 260 -14.77 8.16 5.48
N ALA A 261 -15.06 7.83 4.20
CA ALA A 261 -15.47 6.49 3.80
C ALA A 261 -14.35 5.44 3.98
N SER A 262 -13.11 5.80 3.62
CA SER A 262 -11.95 4.92 3.77
C SER A 262 -11.68 4.60 5.24
N LEU A 263 -11.73 5.59 6.11
CA LEU A 263 -11.56 5.40 7.56
C LEU A 263 -12.68 4.53 8.15
N GLU A 264 -13.92 4.73 7.71
CA GLU A 264 -15.05 3.87 8.14
C GLU A 264 -14.84 2.43 7.68
N GLY A 265 -14.29 2.21 6.48
CA GLY A 265 -13.89 0.88 6.00
C GLY A 265 -12.80 0.24 6.85
N TRP A 266 -11.79 0.99 7.31
CA TRP A 266 -10.76 0.49 8.22
C TRP A 266 -11.31 0.20 9.61
N ILE A 267 -12.26 0.99 10.12
CA ILE A 267 -12.99 0.73 11.36
C ILE A 267 -13.83 -0.55 11.22
N TYR A 268 -14.50 -0.73 10.08
CA TYR A 268 -15.22 -1.97 9.79
C TYR A 268 -14.29 -3.19 9.80
N ALA A 269 -13.13 -3.10 9.14
CA ALA A 269 -12.13 -4.19 9.11
C ALA A 269 -11.54 -4.49 10.49
N ARG A 270 -11.42 -3.49 11.38
CA ARG A 270 -11.06 -3.68 12.78
C ARG A 270 -12.10 -4.48 13.54
N ASP A 271 -13.37 -4.09 13.38
CA ASP A 271 -14.47 -4.61 14.16
C ASP A 271 -15.02 -5.95 13.61
N ASN A 272 -14.76 -6.25 12.33
CA ASN A 272 -15.24 -7.44 11.60
C ASN A 272 -14.13 -8.08 10.77
N PRO A 273 -13.01 -8.54 11.37
CA PRO A 273 -11.83 -8.98 10.63
C PRO A 273 -12.08 -10.20 9.73
N GLU A 274 -12.94 -11.16 10.15
CA GLU A 274 -13.26 -12.32 9.34
C GLU A 274 -14.08 -11.94 8.09
N GLU A 275 -15.02 -11.00 8.23
CA GLU A 275 -15.81 -10.51 7.10
C GLU A 275 -14.94 -9.67 6.15
N ALA A 276 -14.07 -8.82 6.68
CA ALA A 276 -13.14 -8.03 5.89
C ALA A 276 -12.16 -8.93 5.09
N ALA A 277 -11.65 -10.00 5.69
CA ALA A 277 -10.83 -10.99 4.99
C ALA A 277 -11.62 -11.68 3.86
N GLN A 278 -12.88 -12.04 4.09
CA GLN A 278 -13.72 -12.65 3.06
C GLN A 278 -14.03 -11.69 1.90
N ILE A 279 -14.28 -10.41 2.19
CA ILE A 279 -14.47 -9.36 1.17
C ILE A 279 -13.25 -9.28 0.25
N VAL A 280 -12.04 -9.35 0.80
CA VAL A 280 -10.80 -9.34 0.02
C VAL A 280 -10.66 -10.60 -0.84
N VAL A 281 -11.02 -11.77 -0.32
CA VAL A 281 -11.05 -13.03 -1.09
C VAL A 281 -12.02 -12.91 -2.26
N ASP A 282 -13.22 -12.38 -2.02
CA ASP A 282 -14.28 -12.22 -3.04
C ASP A 282 -13.90 -11.17 -4.08
N ALA A 283 -13.08 -10.17 -3.72
CA ALA A 283 -12.52 -9.20 -4.65
C ALA A 283 -11.45 -9.78 -5.59
N GLY A 284 -11.06 -11.04 -5.42
CA GLY A 284 -10.18 -11.77 -6.34
C GLY A 284 -8.75 -11.96 -5.88
N SER A 285 -8.48 -11.86 -4.57
CA SER A 285 -7.16 -12.16 -4.02
C SER A 285 -6.65 -13.54 -4.46
N GLN A 286 -5.34 -13.61 -4.72
CA GLN A 286 -4.66 -14.87 -5.08
C GLN A 286 -4.28 -15.70 -3.83
N LEU A 287 -4.35 -15.10 -2.64
CA LEU A 287 -4.00 -15.74 -1.36
C LEU A 287 -5.25 -16.36 -0.73
N GLY A 288 -5.07 -17.45 0.02
CA GLY A 288 -6.16 -18.20 0.63
C GLY A 288 -6.80 -17.50 1.83
N SER A 289 -7.91 -18.04 2.31
CA SER A 289 -8.75 -17.37 3.31
C SER A 289 -8.09 -17.25 4.69
N SER A 290 -7.32 -18.25 5.14
CA SER A 290 -6.63 -18.17 6.44
C SER A 290 -5.48 -17.17 6.39
N HIS A 291 -4.78 -17.06 5.25
CA HIS A 291 -3.77 -16.04 5.03
C HIS A 291 -4.37 -14.64 5.04
N GLN A 292 -5.51 -14.44 4.34
CA GLN A 292 -6.17 -13.14 4.34
C GLN A 292 -6.64 -12.70 5.72
N LEU A 293 -7.15 -13.63 6.53
CA LEU A 293 -7.54 -13.32 7.91
C LEU A 293 -6.33 -12.96 8.78
N TRP A 294 -5.21 -13.69 8.64
CA TRP A 294 -3.95 -13.31 9.27
C TRP A 294 -3.54 -11.90 8.86
N MET A 295 -3.56 -11.63 7.56
CA MET A 295 -3.15 -10.35 7.01
C MET A 295 -3.99 -9.20 7.55
N VAL A 296 -5.32 -9.34 7.59
CA VAL A 296 -6.22 -8.32 8.17
C VAL A 296 -5.91 -8.11 9.66
N ASN A 297 -5.67 -9.18 10.41
CA ASN A 297 -5.34 -9.08 11.84
C ASN A 297 -4.03 -8.32 12.07
N GLU A 298 -2.97 -8.68 11.35
CA GLU A 298 -1.65 -8.03 11.49
C GLU A 298 -1.67 -6.58 11.01
N VAL A 299 -2.35 -6.29 9.90
CA VAL A 299 -2.53 -4.92 9.42
C VAL A 299 -3.30 -4.06 10.41
N ASN A 300 -4.35 -4.61 11.01
CA ASN A 300 -5.06 -3.92 12.10
C ASN A 300 -4.11 -3.56 13.26
N ALA A 301 -3.15 -4.44 13.60
CA ALA A 301 -2.16 -4.14 14.64
C ALA A 301 -1.15 -3.03 14.23
N LEU A 302 -0.95 -2.78 12.93
CA LEU A 302 -0.17 -1.64 12.44
C LEU A 302 -0.95 -0.32 12.51
N ILE A 303 -2.26 -0.37 12.46
CA ILE A 303 -3.16 0.79 12.48
C ILE A 303 -3.56 1.13 13.92
N TRP A 304 -4.08 0.16 14.66
CA TRP A 304 -4.70 0.35 15.95
C TRP A 304 -3.77 0.01 17.14
N PRO A 305 -3.90 0.73 18.27
CA PRO A 305 -4.69 1.94 18.44
C PRO A 305 -4.05 3.14 17.73
N SER A 306 -4.88 4.11 17.32
CA SER A 306 -4.48 5.40 16.76
C SER A 306 -4.92 6.51 17.72
N PRO A 307 -4.08 6.95 18.64
CA PRO A 307 -4.46 7.86 19.73
C PRO A 307 -5.04 9.20 19.26
N ASP A 308 -4.56 9.72 18.14
CA ASP A 308 -4.99 10.98 17.55
C ASP A 308 -6.07 10.80 16.47
N GLY A 309 -6.56 9.57 16.29
CA GLY A 309 -7.51 9.16 15.26
C GLY A 309 -6.85 8.44 14.08
N VAL A 310 -7.56 7.46 13.53
CA VAL A 310 -7.08 6.72 12.36
C VAL A 310 -6.83 7.65 11.17
N GLY A 311 -5.71 7.49 10.50
CA GLY A 311 -5.32 8.34 9.37
C GLY A 311 -4.51 9.57 9.75
N MET A 312 -4.42 9.93 11.04
CA MET A 312 -3.54 11.02 11.48
C MET A 312 -2.07 10.61 11.37
N LEU A 313 -1.22 11.59 11.12
CA LEU A 313 0.23 11.44 11.02
C LEU A 313 0.86 11.70 12.39
N ASP A 314 1.62 10.74 12.91
CA ASP A 314 2.52 10.96 14.05
C ASP A 314 3.76 11.74 13.59
N GLN A 315 3.99 12.91 14.19
CA GLN A 315 5.10 13.80 13.78
C GLN A 315 6.48 13.21 14.08
N ASP A 316 6.62 12.48 15.20
CA ASP A 316 7.91 11.88 15.57
C ASP A 316 8.25 10.74 14.59
N ALA A 317 7.26 9.95 14.18
CA ALA A 317 7.43 8.90 13.16
C ALA A 317 7.72 9.47 11.76
N TRP A 318 7.11 10.62 11.42
CA TRP A 318 7.42 11.34 10.19
C TRP A 318 8.86 11.85 10.19
N ASP A 319 9.27 12.53 11.27
CA ASP A 319 10.62 13.09 11.39
C ASP A 319 11.68 11.99 11.34
N GLN A 320 11.43 10.84 11.99
CA GLN A 320 12.29 9.64 11.89
C GLN A 320 12.36 9.10 10.46
N THR A 321 11.22 9.00 9.76
CA THR A 321 11.17 8.53 8.37
C THR A 321 11.96 9.46 7.45
N VAL A 322 11.86 10.78 7.65
CA VAL A 322 12.62 11.77 6.90
C VAL A 322 14.12 11.69 7.22
N ASP A 323 14.49 11.57 8.49
CA ASP A 323 15.89 11.47 8.89
C ASP A 323 16.57 10.23 8.30
N ILE A 324 15.93 9.06 8.39
CA ILE A 324 16.43 7.82 7.75
C ILE A 324 16.53 8.00 6.24
N SER A 325 15.54 8.64 5.61
CA SER A 325 15.52 8.89 4.17
C SER A 325 16.66 9.81 3.71
N LEU A 326 17.11 10.74 4.57
CA LEU A 326 18.22 11.67 4.29
C LEU A 326 19.61 11.08 4.60
N THR A 327 19.69 10.18 5.59
CA THR A 327 20.98 9.81 6.20
C THR A 327 21.42 8.39 5.91
N THR A 328 20.49 7.48 5.56
CA THR A 328 20.81 6.07 5.32
C THR A 328 21.16 5.84 3.85
N PRO A 329 22.42 5.51 3.53
CA PRO A 329 22.81 5.23 2.16
C PRO A 329 22.36 3.82 1.76
N ASN A 330 21.93 3.68 0.50
CA ASN A 330 21.74 2.39 -0.14
C ASN A 330 23.06 1.84 -0.74
N GLN A 331 22.94 0.74 -1.51
CA GLN A 331 24.11 0.03 -2.08
C GLN A 331 25.01 0.87 -3.00
N ASP A 332 24.50 1.90 -3.64
CA ASP A 332 25.29 2.79 -4.51
C ASP A 332 25.74 4.07 -3.78
N GLY A 333 25.41 4.19 -2.50
CA GLY A 333 25.74 5.33 -1.64
C GLY A 333 24.76 6.50 -1.78
N SER A 334 23.67 6.36 -2.51
CA SER A 334 22.59 7.35 -2.54
C SER A 334 21.63 7.14 -1.36
N THR A 335 20.99 8.21 -0.93
CA THR A 335 19.90 8.18 0.06
C THR A 335 18.55 8.26 -0.65
N VAL A 336 17.45 8.03 0.08
CA VAL A 336 16.09 8.14 -0.48
C VAL A 336 15.85 9.54 -1.04
N ILE A 337 16.19 10.55 -0.24
CA ILE A 337 16.12 11.98 -0.58
C ILE A 337 17.43 12.67 -0.18
N THR A 338 17.72 13.79 -0.79
CA THR A 338 18.95 14.60 -0.54
C THR A 338 18.65 15.95 0.12
N THR A 339 17.37 16.33 0.18
CA THR A 339 16.89 17.57 0.81
C THR A 339 15.63 17.27 1.62
N ASP A 340 15.37 18.12 2.62
CA ASP A 340 14.12 18.04 3.37
C ASP A 340 12.91 18.12 2.43
N PRO A 341 11.85 17.32 2.67
CA PRO A 341 10.63 17.38 1.89
C PRO A 341 9.96 18.78 2.00
N PRO A 342 9.24 19.23 0.95
CA PRO A 342 8.53 20.50 1.02
C PRO A 342 7.38 20.46 2.02
N ASP A 343 6.94 21.62 2.52
CA ASP A 343 5.79 21.76 3.42
C ASP A 343 4.48 21.16 2.84
N THR A 344 4.43 20.96 1.52
CA THR A 344 3.30 20.33 0.82
C THR A 344 3.37 18.82 0.77
N ALA A 345 4.38 18.19 1.37
CA ALA A 345 4.53 16.73 1.35
C ALA A 345 3.39 16.03 2.12
N TYR A 346 2.79 16.69 3.10
CA TYR A 346 1.57 16.22 3.74
C TYR A 346 0.63 17.40 4.08
N ASP A 347 -0.67 17.11 4.17
CA ASP A 347 -1.71 18.02 4.68
C ASP A 347 -2.77 17.20 5.42
N MET A 348 -2.70 17.22 6.74
CA MET A 348 -3.60 16.44 7.60
C MET A 348 -4.96 17.11 7.82
N SER A 349 -5.19 18.32 7.34
CA SER A 349 -6.45 19.04 7.53
C SER A 349 -7.66 18.31 6.96
N TYR A 350 -7.49 17.54 5.89
CA TYR A 350 -8.54 16.74 5.27
C TYR A 350 -8.95 15.56 6.16
N VAL A 351 -7.96 14.82 6.68
CA VAL A 351 -8.25 13.67 7.55
C VAL A 351 -8.73 14.12 8.93
N GLU A 352 -8.26 15.27 9.46
CA GLU A 352 -8.82 15.88 10.66
C GLU A 352 -10.32 16.17 10.51
N GLN A 353 -10.73 16.69 9.35
CA GLN A 353 -12.14 16.94 9.07
C GLN A 353 -12.94 15.64 8.94
N ALA A 354 -12.40 14.62 8.27
CA ALA A 354 -13.03 13.32 8.15
C ALA A 354 -13.23 12.63 9.52
N ILE A 355 -12.21 12.68 10.38
CA ILE A 355 -12.28 12.19 11.76
C ILE A 355 -13.37 12.92 12.54
N ALA A 356 -13.40 14.26 12.48
CA ALA A 356 -14.41 15.05 13.20
C ALA A 356 -15.84 14.70 12.74
N ASN A 357 -16.04 14.45 11.45
CA ASN A 357 -17.34 14.04 10.92
C ASN A 357 -17.76 12.64 11.44
N LEU A 358 -16.82 11.70 11.56
CA LEU A 358 -17.08 10.37 12.10
C LEU A 358 -17.34 10.42 13.62
N GLU A 359 -16.58 11.22 14.37
CA GLU A 359 -16.78 11.42 15.82
C GLU A 359 -18.17 12.04 16.11
N ASP A 360 -18.61 13.01 15.30
CA ASP A 360 -19.95 13.60 15.42
C ASP A 360 -21.08 12.56 15.18
N GLN A 361 -20.78 11.51 14.44
CA GLN A 361 -21.66 10.36 14.24
C GLN A 361 -21.54 9.32 15.35
N GLY A 362 -20.60 9.50 16.29
CA GLY A 362 -20.36 8.59 17.43
C GLY A 362 -19.50 7.37 17.07
N VAL A 363 -18.75 7.43 16.00
CA VAL A 363 -17.84 6.36 15.56
C VAL A 363 -16.54 6.40 16.37
N ASP A 364 -16.04 5.24 16.80
CA ASP A 364 -14.74 5.11 17.48
C ASP A 364 -13.58 5.14 16.49
N VAL A 365 -12.99 6.29 16.32
CA VAL A 365 -11.87 6.55 15.41
C VAL A 365 -10.49 6.23 16.00
N ASN A 366 -10.41 5.95 17.29
CA ASN A 366 -9.15 5.72 17.99
C ASN A 366 -8.82 4.24 18.17
N GLY A 367 -9.84 3.38 18.31
CA GLY A 367 -9.65 1.96 18.57
C GLY A 367 -8.88 1.66 19.86
N ALA A 368 -9.11 2.46 20.92
CA ALA A 368 -8.34 2.34 22.18
C ALA A 368 -8.45 0.97 22.85
N ASP A 369 -9.56 0.28 22.64
CA ASP A 369 -9.85 -1.06 23.18
C ASP A 369 -9.50 -2.19 22.17
N TYR A 370 -8.86 -1.86 21.03
CA TYR A 370 -8.47 -2.86 20.05
C TYR A 370 -7.54 -3.92 20.64
N ALA A 371 -7.77 -5.16 20.30
CA ALA A 371 -6.88 -6.29 20.56
C ALA A 371 -6.90 -7.23 19.36
N PRO A 372 -5.71 -7.74 18.92
CA PRO A 372 -5.65 -8.74 17.87
C PRO A 372 -6.46 -9.98 18.22
N ILE A 373 -7.04 -10.63 17.21
CA ILE A 373 -7.67 -11.94 17.36
C ILE A 373 -6.65 -13.06 17.23
N GLU A 374 -6.99 -14.26 17.72
CA GLU A 374 -6.20 -15.45 17.47
C GLU A 374 -6.54 -16.02 16.09
N VAL A 375 -5.57 -16.09 15.19
CA VAL A 375 -5.72 -16.61 13.84
C VAL A 375 -5.02 -17.97 13.72
N THR A 376 -5.72 -18.96 13.18
CA THR A 376 -5.14 -20.26 12.84
C THR A 376 -4.83 -20.29 11.35
N LEU A 377 -3.54 -20.38 11.01
CA LEU A 377 -3.10 -20.56 9.63
C LEU A 377 -3.23 -22.03 9.21
N ASN A 378 -3.58 -22.23 7.95
CA ASN A 378 -3.64 -23.54 7.32
C ASN A 378 -2.47 -23.69 6.34
N GLU A 379 -2.12 -24.93 5.98
CA GLU A 379 -1.09 -25.20 4.99
C GLU A 379 -1.38 -24.45 3.67
N GLY A 380 -0.41 -23.66 3.22
CA GLY A 380 -0.53 -22.81 2.02
C GLY A 380 -1.62 -21.73 2.11
N GLY A 381 -2.02 -21.34 3.32
CA GLY A 381 -2.91 -20.20 3.56
C GLY A 381 -4.40 -20.43 3.24
N GLN A 382 -4.85 -21.68 3.06
CA GLN A 382 -6.21 -22.03 2.60
C GLN A 382 -7.31 -21.80 3.65
#